data_a465de6f1ddc3ace6369c4e80143accc
#
_entry.id   a465de6f1ddc3ace6369c4e80143accc
#
_cell.length_a   1.000
_cell.length_b   1.000
_cell.length_c   1.000
_cell.angle_alpha   90.00
_cell.angle_beta   90.00
_cell.angle_gamma   90.00
#
_symmetry.space_group_name_H-M   'P 1'
#
loop_
_entity.id
_entity.type
_entity.pdbx_description
1 polymer ?
#
loop_
_entity_poly.entity_id
_entity_poly.type
_entity_poly.pdbx_seq_one_letter_code
_entity_poly.pdbx_strand_id
1 'polypeptide(L)'
;MRIARHIKKLVGYVPGEQPKSREVVKLNTNENPYPPSPKCAAVLSSFNLDNLRRYPDPNCSALAKAIAEANGTTPDRVFIGNGSDEILALAARVFVENDESIGSLDPSYSLYKTLAAIRDVKWVGAPSPSLSLPPSCSLFLWTNPNAPTGEFAEPKAIATFAKRFRGVVIVDEAYADFACGNCMSLAAASRNRNVIVMRTFSKSYSLAGLRVGYCVGPKDLIAALYKAKDSYNVDAVAQAVALVAFRDCAYHGKTVAKVVKTRKAFSQSLVKRGWDVIPSESNFVFAKPPAKAKAKDVFAYLKGRNIFVRYFPGRLTGDRLRITIGTDGQMETLLAALDDRFRGKEKTRKTNKTKPQKQPPIK
;
A
#
# COMPACT_ATOMS: atom_id res chain seq x y z
N MET A 1 16.96 15.93 28.87
CA MET A 1 16.87 14.70 28.04
C MET A 1 17.49 14.93 26.66
N ARG A 2 18.35 14.00 26.19
CA ARG A 2 19.06 14.12 24.94
C ARG A 2 18.33 13.30 23.83
N ILE A 3 17.50 13.96 23.03
CA ILE A 3 16.88 13.39 21.83
C ILE A 3 17.71 13.84 20.62
N ALA A 4 17.97 12.94 19.65
CA ALA A 4 18.67 13.28 18.42
C ALA A 4 17.99 14.45 17.68
N ARG A 5 18.80 15.35 17.10
CA ARG A 5 18.28 16.61 16.53
C ARG A 5 17.27 16.42 15.39
N HIS A 6 17.52 15.44 14.51
CA HIS A 6 16.62 15.10 13.41
C HIS A 6 15.29 14.53 13.90
N ILE A 7 15.31 13.72 14.99
CA ILE A 7 14.09 13.16 15.60
C ILE A 7 13.22 14.26 16.25
N LYS A 8 13.84 15.29 16.85
CA LYS A 8 13.06 16.42 17.41
C LYS A 8 12.24 17.18 16.36
N LYS A 9 12.70 17.21 15.11
CA LYS A 9 12.04 17.89 13.98
C LYS A 9 11.14 16.97 13.18
N LEU A 10 11.18 15.68 13.43
CA LEU A 10 10.45 14.68 12.66
C LEU A 10 8.94 14.80 12.90
N VAL A 11 8.20 14.93 11.81
CA VAL A 11 6.75 14.63 11.79
C VAL A 11 6.62 13.15 11.46
N GLY A 12 6.21 12.34 12.44
CA GLY A 12 6.05 10.90 12.27
C GLY A 12 5.03 10.54 11.19
N TYR A 13 5.08 9.31 10.71
CA TYR A 13 4.07 8.80 9.79
C TYR A 13 2.68 8.88 10.42
N VAL A 14 1.71 9.43 9.68
CA VAL A 14 0.31 9.54 10.13
C VAL A 14 -0.49 8.38 9.50
N PRO A 15 -0.84 7.35 10.28
CA PRO A 15 -1.66 6.25 9.78
C PRO A 15 -3.05 6.72 9.36
N GLY A 16 -3.77 5.89 8.62
CA GLY A 16 -5.17 6.12 8.34
C GLY A 16 -6.00 6.06 9.62
N GLU A 17 -7.03 6.89 9.69
CA GLU A 17 -7.95 6.92 10.82
C GLU A 17 -8.54 5.53 11.09
N GLN A 18 -8.57 5.13 12.36
CA GLN A 18 -9.18 3.89 12.83
C GLN A 18 -10.48 4.24 13.57
N PRO A 19 -11.65 4.11 12.92
CA PRO A 19 -12.92 4.40 13.56
C PRO A 19 -13.19 3.40 14.70
N LYS A 20 -13.70 3.90 15.83
CA LYS A 20 -14.02 3.07 17.01
C LYS A 20 -15.33 2.28 16.85
N SER A 21 -16.30 2.84 16.12
CA SER A 21 -17.56 2.16 15.82
C SER A 21 -17.36 1.03 14.82
N ARG A 22 -18.11 -0.07 15.00
CA ARG A 22 -18.18 -1.17 14.02
C ARG A 22 -19.19 -0.90 12.89
N GLU A 23 -20.09 0.06 13.06
CA GLU A 23 -21.11 0.47 12.09
C GLU A 23 -20.55 1.54 11.13
N VAL A 24 -19.47 1.19 10.44
CA VAL A 24 -18.82 2.10 9.49
C VAL A 24 -18.48 1.39 8.20
N VAL A 25 -18.47 2.12 7.10
CA VAL A 25 -17.90 1.67 5.83
C VAL A 25 -16.45 2.13 5.76
N LYS A 26 -15.53 1.23 6.12
CA LYS A 26 -14.09 1.54 6.24
C LYS A 26 -13.34 1.25 4.93
N LEU A 27 -13.04 2.29 4.17
CA LEU A 27 -12.41 2.23 2.84
C LEU A 27 -11.15 3.13 2.76
N ASN A 28 -10.39 3.27 3.85
CA ASN A 28 -9.30 4.26 3.95
C ASN A 28 -7.89 3.68 4.08
N THR A 29 -7.72 2.40 4.46
CA THR A 29 -6.41 1.82 4.79
C THR A 29 -6.02 0.61 3.93
N ASN A 30 -6.73 0.39 2.82
CA ASN A 30 -6.45 -0.67 1.84
C ASN A 30 -6.45 -2.08 2.47
N GLU A 31 -7.32 -2.29 3.46
CA GLU A 31 -7.56 -3.61 4.02
C GLU A 31 -8.41 -4.44 3.06
N ASN A 32 -8.25 -5.76 3.07
CA ASN A 32 -9.09 -6.66 2.29
C ASN A 32 -10.49 -6.71 2.93
N PRO A 33 -11.59 -6.57 2.15
CA PRO A 33 -12.94 -6.64 2.69
C PRO A 33 -13.39 -8.07 3.03
N TYR A 34 -12.64 -9.08 2.61
CA TYR A 34 -12.94 -10.49 2.88
C TYR A 34 -12.04 -11.01 4.01
N PRO A 35 -12.50 -11.99 4.82
CA PRO A 35 -11.70 -12.57 5.88
C PRO A 35 -10.47 -13.33 5.33
N PRO A 36 -9.47 -13.64 6.18
CA PRO A 36 -8.39 -14.54 5.81
C PRO A 36 -8.89 -15.95 5.55
N SER A 37 -8.01 -16.83 5.00
CA SER A 37 -8.34 -18.23 4.78
C SER A 37 -8.91 -18.89 6.04
N PRO A 38 -10.01 -19.68 5.93
CA PRO A 38 -10.55 -20.43 7.06
C PRO A 38 -9.52 -21.38 7.72
N LYS A 39 -8.50 -21.82 6.98
CA LYS A 39 -7.39 -22.62 7.53
C LYS A 39 -6.59 -21.86 8.59
N CYS A 40 -6.58 -20.53 8.55
CA CYS A 40 -5.94 -19.71 9.58
C CYS A 40 -6.65 -19.88 10.94
N ALA A 41 -7.98 -19.97 10.96
CA ALA A 41 -8.74 -20.20 12.17
C ALA A 41 -8.42 -21.59 12.77
N ALA A 42 -8.29 -22.64 11.94
CA ALA A 42 -7.89 -23.96 12.40
C ALA A 42 -6.51 -23.96 13.07
N VAL A 43 -5.53 -23.25 12.50
CA VAL A 43 -4.20 -23.09 13.13
C VAL A 43 -4.30 -22.42 14.48
N LEU A 44 -5.06 -21.32 14.58
CA LEU A 44 -5.22 -20.58 15.85
C LEU A 44 -5.91 -21.43 16.92
N SER A 45 -6.93 -22.21 16.55
CA SER A 45 -7.66 -23.09 17.49
C SER A 45 -6.82 -24.27 17.99
N SER A 46 -5.89 -24.78 17.18
CA SER A 46 -5.01 -25.90 17.52
C SER A 46 -3.63 -25.46 18.02
N PHE A 47 -3.38 -24.16 18.13
CA PHE A 47 -2.08 -23.66 18.56
C PHE A 47 -1.80 -24.02 20.01
N ASN A 48 -0.71 -24.76 20.26
CA ASN A 48 -0.31 -25.10 21.61
C ASN A 48 0.29 -23.87 22.31
N LEU A 49 -0.44 -23.32 23.29
CA LEU A 49 -0.04 -22.14 24.05
C LEU A 49 1.26 -22.33 24.83
N ASP A 50 1.64 -23.59 25.20
CA ASP A 50 2.94 -23.86 25.84
C ASP A 50 4.13 -23.44 24.94
N ASN A 51 3.94 -23.39 23.62
CA ASN A 51 4.96 -22.93 22.71
C ASN A 51 5.29 -21.43 22.88
N LEU A 52 4.38 -20.62 23.45
CA LEU A 52 4.62 -19.19 23.64
C LEU A 52 5.69 -18.88 24.70
N ARG A 53 6.03 -19.81 25.58
CA ARG A 53 7.14 -19.67 26.55
C ARG A 53 8.52 -19.79 25.93
N ARG A 54 8.60 -20.18 24.65
CA ARG A 54 9.85 -20.37 23.89
C ARG A 54 9.96 -19.35 22.74
N TYR A 55 11.16 -18.94 22.43
CA TYR A 55 11.40 -18.14 21.25
C TYR A 55 11.03 -18.91 19.97
N PRO A 56 10.46 -18.22 18.95
CA PRO A 56 10.14 -18.82 17.67
C PRO A 56 11.39 -19.12 16.84
N ASP A 57 11.20 -19.74 15.67
CA ASP A 57 12.28 -19.89 14.68
C ASP A 57 12.75 -18.50 14.22
N PRO A 58 14.04 -18.13 14.46
CA PRO A 58 14.56 -16.80 14.14
C PRO A 58 14.60 -16.50 12.64
N ASN A 59 14.51 -17.52 11.79
CA ASN A 59 14.59 -17.40 10.34
C ASN A 59 13.24 -17.62 9.65
N CYS A 60 12.17 -17.95 10.39
CA CYS A 60 10.88 -18.34 9.82
C CYS A 60 11.02 -19.41 8.72
N SER A 61 11.87 -20.41 8.95
CA SER A 61 12.41 -21.35 7.93
C SER A 61 11.33 -22.04 7.11
N ALA A 62 10.23 -22.46 7.76
CA ALA A 62 9.11 -23.12 7.07
C ALA A 62 8.41 -22.19 6.07
N LEU A 63 8.19 -20.91 6.46
CA LEU A 63 7.57 -19.89 5.59
C LEU A 63 8.55 -19.48 4.49
N ALA A 64 9.82 -19.25 4.82
CA ALA A 64 10.85 -18.90 3.84
C ALA A 64 11.01 -19.99 2.77
N LYS A 65 11.01 -21.27 3.18
CA LYS A 65 11.04 -22.42 2.26
C LYS A 65 9.83 -22.44 1.33
N ALA A 66 8.61 -22.27 1.86
CA ALA A 66 7.40 -22.28 1.04
C ALA A 66 7.38 -21.12 0.01
N ILE A 67 7.85 -19.93 0.41
CA ILE A 67 7.97 -18.78 -0.49
C ILE A 67 9.04 -19.02 -1.56
N ALA A 68 10.19 -19.59 -1.19
CA ALA A 68 11.26 -19.92 -2.12
C ALA A 68 10.79 -20.93 -3.18
N GLU A 69 10.13 -22.01 -2.76
CA GLU A 69 9.57 -23.03 -3.65
C GLU A 69 8.56 -22.43 -4.64
N ALA A 70 7.63 -21.61 -4.16
CA ALA A 70 6.62 -20.97 -5.00
C ALA A 70 7.19 -19.99 -6.02
N ASN A 71 8.41 -19.47 -5.80
CA ASN A 71 9.06 -18.50 -6.69
C ASN A 71 10.28 -19.08 -7.42
N GLY A 72 10.49 -20.41 -7.40
CA GLY A 72 11.59 -21.06 -8.10
C GLY A 72 12.98 -20.61 -7.65
N THR A 73 13.14 -20.34 -6.35
CA THR A 73 14.39 -19.86 -5.77
C THR A 73 14.78 -20.65 -4.50
N THR A 74 15.77 -20.22 -3.76
CA THR A 74 16.27 -20.88 -2.55
C THR A 74 15.95 -20.06 -1.28
N PRO A 75 15.80 -20.70 -0.09
CA PRO A 75 15.44 -20.00 1.15
C PRO A 75 16.41 -18.89 1.56
N ASP A 76 17.70 -19.01 1.23
CA ASP A 76 18.73 -17.99 1.48
C ASP A 76 18.58 -16.72 0.62
N ARG A 77 17.59 -16.70 -0.28
CA ARG A 77 17.17 -15.53 -1.06
C ARG A 77 15.85 -14.92 -0.56
N VAL A 78 15.30 -15.43 0.54
CA VAL A 78 14.04 -14.97 1.14
C VAL A 78 14.29 -14.39 2.52
N PHE A 79 13.73 -13.24 2.80
CA PHE A 79 13.72 -12.62 4.12
C PHE A 79 12.27 -12.45 4.59
N ILE A 80 11.99 -12.80 5.85
CA ILE A 80 10.68 -12.62 6.48
C ILE A 80 10.78 -11.51 7.54
N GLY A 81 9.90 -10.51 7.43
CA GLY A 81 9.86 -9.36 8.31
C GLY A 81 8.53 -9.21 9.07
N ASN A 82 8.57 -8.45 10.16
CA ASN A 82 7.40 -8.04 10.93
C ASN A 82 6.61 -6.95 10.16
N GLY A 83 5.98 -7.38 9.08
CA GLY A 83 5.40 -6.53 8.05
C GLY A 83 6.44 -6.00 7.07
N SER A 84 5.97 -5.49 5.93
CA SER A 84 6.83 -4.84 4.94
C SER A 84 7.50 -3.57 5.48
N ASP A 85 6.90 -2.91 6.47
CA ASP A 85 7.46 -1.69 7.08
C ASP A 85 8.80 -1.97 7.80
N GLU A 86 8.97 -3.14 8.44
CA GLU A 86 10.26 -3.54 9.01
C GLU A 86 11.30 -3.75 7.91
N ILE A 87 10.94 -4.41 6.81
CA ILE A 87 11.86 -4.63 5.67
C ILE A 87 12.34 -3.29 5.11
N LEU A 88 11.44 -2.33 4.95
CA LEU A 88 11.78 -0.98 4.49
C LEU A 88 12.69 -0.24 5.48
N ALA A 89 12.42 -0.34 6.78
CA ALA A 89 13.24 0.28 7.82
C ALA A 89 14.64 -0.35 7.89
N LEU A 90 14.74 -1.67 7.75
CA LEU A 90 16.01 -2.38 7.66
C LEU A 90 16.78 -1.98 6.39
N ALA A 91 16.11 -1.90 5.24
CA ALA A 91 16.75 -1.49 3.99
C ALA A 91 17.33 -0.08 4.08
N ALA A 92 16.62 0.87 4.67
CA ALA A 92 17.14 2.23 4.91
C ALA A 92 18.36 2.23 5.83
N ARG A 93 18.45 1.28 6.77
CA ARG A 93 19.57 1.13 7.69
C ARG A 93 20.77 0.42 7.05
N VAL A 94 20.49 -0.58 6.20
CA VAL A 94 21.51 -1.50 5.66
C VAL A 94 22.13 -1.01 4.36
N PHE A 95 21.35 -0.32 3.51
CA PHE A 95 21.77 0.02 2.15
C PHE A 95 22.02 1.51 1.93
N VAL A 96 22.02 2.33 3.00
CA VAL A 96 22.20 3.78 2.87
C VAL A 96 23.20 4.28 3.90
N GLU A 97 24.30 4.85 3.43
CA GLU A 97 25.29 5.54 4.28
C GLU A 97 24.84 6.96 4.66
N ASN A 98 25.56 7.63 5.55
CA ASN A 98 25.13 8.91 6.12
C ASN A 98 25.12 10.08 5.13
N ASP A 99 25.97 10.03 4.10
CA ASP A 99 26.09 11.04 3.03
C ASP A 99 25.28 10.70 1.78
N GLU A 100 24.55 9.59 1.81
CA GLU A 100 23.73 9.10 0.70
C GLU A 100 22.26 9.55 0.82
N SER A 101 21.43 9.06 -0.08
CA SER A 101 20.02 9.43 -0.13
C SER A 101 19.11 8.24 -0.51
N ILE A 102 17.84 8.35 -0.11
CA ILE A 102 16.77 7.43 -0.47
C ILE A 102 15.90 8.07 -1.54
N GLY A 103 15.74 7.39 -2.68
CA GLY A 103 14.85 7.80 -3.76
C GLY A 103 13.52 7.05 -3.76
N SER A 104 12.47 7.67 -4.25
CA SER A 104 11.21 7.00 -4.59
C SER A 104 10.43 7.77 -5.66
N LEU A 105 9.38 7.17 -6.21
CA LEU A 105 8.39 7.92 -6.98
C LEU A 105 7.75 9.01 -6.11
N ASP A 106 7.33 10.12 -6.72
CA ASP A 106 6.53 11.17 -6.06
C ASP A 106 5.37 11.59 -6.98
N PRO A 107 4.11 11.36 -6.57
CA PRO A 107 3.67 10.84 -5.28
C PRO A 107 3.87 9.32 -5.13
N SER A 108 4.19 8.89 -3.91
CA SER A 108 4.25 7.47 -3.55
C SER A 108 3.92 7.27 -2.07
N TYR A 109 4.27 6.10 -1.51
CA TYR A 109 3.99 5.77 -0.11
C TYR A 109 4.75 6.71 0.84
N SER A 110 3.99 7.47 1.64
CA SER A 110 4.54 8.56 2.46
C SER A 110 5.52 8.10 3.55
N LEU A 111 5.52 6.81 3.90
CA LEU A 111 6.49 6.23 4.83
C LEU A 111 7.94 6.39 4.33
N TYR A 112 8.18 6.38 3.03
CA TYR A 112 9.53 6.48 2.47
C TYR A 112 10.25 7.77 2.89
N LYS A 113 9.54 8.91 2.86
CA LYS A 113 10.05 10.20 3.37
C LYS A 113 10.37 10.13 4.87
N THR A 114 9.51 9.46 5.63
CA THR A 114 9.68 9.29 7.07
C THR A 114 10.89 8.43 7.38
N LEU A 115 11.13 7.36 6.63
CA LEU A 115 12.30 6.49 6.79
C LEU A 115 13.61 7.25 6.51
N ALA A 116 13.67 8.05 5.45
CA ALA A 116 14.82 8.90 5.17
C ALA A 116 15.07 9.90 6.32
N ALA A 117 14.03 10.52 6.85
CA ALA A 117 14.13 11.44 7.97
C ALA A 117 14.54 10.76 9.29
N ILE A 118 14.09 9.53 9.56
CA ILE A 118 14.53 8.72 10.70
C ILE A 118 16.01 8.34 10.56
N ARG A 119 16.47 8.04 9.34
CA ARG A 119 17.87 7.70 9.06
C ARG A 119 18.78 8.92 9.03
N ASP A 120 18.22 10.15 9.07
CA ASP A 120 18.92 11.44 8.92
C ASP A 120 19.59 11.60 7.55
N VAL A 121 18.96 11.08 6.49
CA VAL A 121 19.45 11.20 5.11
C VAL A 121 18.44 11.92 4.24
N LYS A 122 18.89 12.41 3.08
CA LYS A 122 18.02 13.10 2.12
C LYS A 122 17.03 12.14 1.46
N TRP A 123 15.76 12.54 1.36
CA TRP A 123 14.80 11.90 0.48
C TRP A 123 14.74 12.62 -0.88
N VAL A 124 14.69 11.85 -1.97
CA VAL A 124 14.61 12.35 -3.36
C VAL A 124 13.35 11.79 -4.02
N GLY A 125 12.37 12.65 -4.26
CA GLY A 125 11.17 12.30 -5.03
C GLY A 125 11.45 12.43 -6.54
N ALA A 126 11.20 11.38 -7.29
CA ALA A 126 11.31 11.37 -8.74
C ALA A 126 9.93 11.27 -9.38
N PRO A 127 9.52 12.19 -10.28
CA PRO A 127 8.28 12.04 -11.01
C PRO A 127 8.41 10.89 -12.04
N SER A 128 7.37 10.07 -12.18
CA SER A 128 7.29 9.12 -13.29
C SER A 128 6.91 9.87 -14.58
N PRO A 129 7.50 9.56 -15.74
CA PRO A 129 8.51 8.53 -16.04
C PRO A 129 9.97 9.03 -15.96
N SER A 130 10.19 10.31 -15.65
CA SER A 130 11.54 10.90 -15.59
C SER A 130 12.20 10.60 -14.24
N LEU A 131 12.96 9.51 -14.18
CA LEU A 131 13.67 9.06 -12.98
C LEU A 131 15.09 9.66 -12.93
N SER A 132 15.18 10.99 -12.86
CA SER A 132 16.46 11.66 -12.63
C SER A 132 16.81 11.64 -11.16
N LEU A 133 17.87 10.94 -10.79
CA LEU A 133 18.34 10.78 -9.42
C LEU A 133 19.77 11.29 -9.28
N PRO A 134 20.15 11.88 -8.13
CA PRO A 134 21.51 12.26 -7.87
C PRO A 134 22.40 11.01 -7.73
N PRO A 135 23.71 11.09 -8.01
CA PRO A 135 24.67 9.99 -7.84
C PRO A 135 24.74 9.45 -6.40
N SER A 136 24.40 10.27 -5.41
CA SER A 136 24.33 9.89 -3.99
C SER A 136 23.12 9.04 -3.62
N CYS A 137 22.18 8.77 -4.56
CA CYS A 137 21.05 7.91 -4.28
C CYS A 137 21.46 6.44 -4.32
N SER A 138 21.48 5.76 -3.17
CA SER A 138 21.91 4.37 -3.03
C SER A 138 20.79 3.38 -2.83
N LEU A 139 19.59 3.86 -2.42
CA LEU A 139 18.38 3.04 -2.27
C LEU A 139 17.23 3.69 -3.03
N PHE A 140 16.57 2.94 -3.91
CA PHE A 140 15.35 3.38 -4.58
C PHE A 140 14.16 2.50 -4.22
N LEU A 141 13.09 3.11 -3.71
CA LEU A 141 11.87 2.44 -3.29
C LEU A 141 10.79 2.64 -4.37
N TRP A 142 10.51 1.58 -5.12
CA TRP A 142 9.57 1.58 -6.23
C TRP A 142 8.31 0.81 -5.89
N THR A 143 7.24 1.49 -5.51
CA THR A 143 5.95 0.84 -5.26
C THR A 143 5.30 0.45 -6.58
N ASN A 144 4.97 -0.82 -6.77
CA ASN A 144 4.37 -1.34 -8.00
C ASN A 144 3.33 -2.45 -7.71
N PRO A 145 2.02 -2.20 -7.89
CA PRO A 145 1.37 -0.93 -8.28
C PRO A 145 1.59 0.20 -7.28
N ASN A 146 1.71 1.43 -7.81
CA ASN A 146 2.03 2.59 -6.99
C ASN A 146 0.89 3.00 -6.04
N ALA A 147 1.21 3.50 -4.87
CA ALA A 147 0.27 4.08 -3.93
C ALA A 147 0.64 5.55 -3.66
N PRO A 148 -0.29 6.53 -3.87
CA PRO A 148 -1.74 6.35 -3.90
C PRO A 148 -2.37 6.21 -5.29
N THR A 149 -1.62 6.21 -6.39
CA THR A 149 -2.19 6.33 -7.75
C THR A 149 -2.84 5.04 -8.25
N GLY A 150 -2.32 3.87 -7.88
CA GLY A 150 -2.77 2.56 -8.36
C GLY A 150 -2.14 2.12 -9.68
N GLU A 151 -1.30 2.95 -10.29
CA GLU A 151 -0.66 2.69 -11.58
C GLU A 151 0.34 1.54 -11.49
N PHE A 152 0.38 0.73 -12.52
CA PHE A 152 1.30 -0.40 -12.67
C PHE A 152 2.38 -0.08 -13.70
N ALA A 153 3.62 -0.32 -13.32
CA ALA A 153 4.77 -0.24 -14.22
C ALA A 153 5.15 -1.65 -14.69
N GLU A 154 5.38 -1.79 -15.99
CA GLU A 154 5.82 -3.06 -16.56
C GLU A 154 7.17 -3.50 -15.99
N PRO A 155 7.36 -4.79 -15.65
CA PRO A 155 8.62 -5.30 -15.09
C PRO A 155 9.85 -4.95 -15.94
N LYS A 156 9.69 -4.86 -17.27
CA LYS A 156 10.75 -4.45 -18.19
C LYS A 156 11.25 -3.01 -17.93
N ALA A 157 10.35 -2.10 -17.57
CA ALA A 157 10.72 -0.71 -17.25
C ALA A 157 11.57 -0.67 -15.96
N ILE A 158 11.12 -1.40 -14.93
CA ILE A 158 11.84 -1.52 -13.65
C ILE A 158 13.20 -2.18 -13.85
N ALA A 159 13.28 -3.25 -14.63
CA ALA A 159 14.55 -3.91 -14.97
C ALA A 159 15.51 -2.97 -15.72
N THR A 160 14.99 -2.15 -16.64
CA THR A 160 15.80 -1.17 -17.38
C THR A 160 16.37 -0.09 -16.45
N PHE A 161 15.56 0.39 -15.52
CA PHE A 161 16.01 1.31 -14.48
C PHE A 161 17.08 0.67 -13.59
N ALA A 162 16.82 -0.51 -13.04
CA ALA A 162 17.71 -1.20 -12.12
C ALA A 162 19.11 -1.47 -12.72
N LYS A 163 19.19 -1.74 -14.04
CA LYS A 163 20.48 -1.92 -14.74
C LYS A 163 21.36 -0.67 -14.75
N ARG A 164 20.76 0.52 -14.69
CA ARG A 164 21.47 1.81 -14.71
C ARG A 164 21.69 2.37 -13.30
N PHE A 165 20.90 1.90 -12.35
CA PHE A 165 20.99 2.37 -10.98
C PHE A 165 22.09 1.62 -10.22
N ARG A 166 23.01 2.37 -9.59
CA ARG A 166 24.17 1.78 -8.90
C ARG A 166 23.85 1.23 -7.51
N GLY A 167 22.75 1.68 -6.91
CA GLY A 167 22.29 1.27 -5.59
C GLY A 167 21.32 0.07 -5.63
N VAL A 168 20.63 -0.15 -4.52
CA VAL A 168 19.62 -1.20 -4.35
C VAL A 168 18.25 -0.68 -4.75
N VAL A 169 17.52 -1.45 -5.54
CA VAL A 169 16.11 -1.18 -5.89
C VAL A 169 15.22 -2.13 -5.13
N ILE A 170 14.34 -1.59 -4.27
CA ILE A 170 13.27 -2.38 -3.66
C ILE A 170 11.99 -2.10 -4.44
N VAL A 171 11.47 -3.15 -5.08
CA VAL A 171 10.15 -3.12 -5.70
C VAL A 171 9.14 -3.51 -4.63
N ASP A 172 8.39 -2.51 -4.15
CA ASP A 172 7.34 -2.72 -3.15
C ASP A 172 6.05 -3.19 -3.85
N GLU A 173 5.84 -4.48 -3.83
CA GLU A 173 4.70 -5.19 -4.42
C GLU A 173 3.58 -5.45 -3.41
N ALA A 174 3.32 -4.53 -2.48
CA ALA A 174 2.24 -4.68 -1.51
C ALA A 174 0.85 -4.91 -2.15
N TYR A 175 0.68 -4.55 -3.41
CA TYR A 175 -0.59 -4.66 -4.14
C TYR A 175 -0.51 -5.55 -5.40
N ALA A 176 0.62 -6.17 -5.68
CA ALA A 176 0.85 -6.90 -6.93
C ALA A 176 -0.09 -8.10 -7.15
N ASP A 177 -0.62 -8.68 -6.08
CA ASP A 177 -1.59 -9.79 -6.20
C ASP A 177 -2.92 -9.36 -6.87
N PHE A 178 -3.22 -8.06 -6.92
CA PHE A 178 -4.39 -7.50 -7.59
C PHE A 178 -4.10 -7.01 -9.02
N ALA A 179 -2.83 -7.06 -9.44
CA ALA A 179 -2.35 -6.54 -10.72
C ALA A 179 -2.34 -7.61 -11.81
N CYS A 180 -2.21 -7.15 -13.06
CA CYS A 180 -2.06 -8.00 -14.24
C CYS A 180 -0.69 -8.68 -14.33
N GLY A 181 0.30 -8.26 -13.51
CA GLY A 181 1.66 -8.79 -13.51
C GLY A 181 2.42 -8.47 -12.23
N ASN A 182 3.65 -8.94 -12.13
CA ASN A 182 4.53 -8.70 -10.98
C ASN A 182 6.01 -8.77 -11.38
N CYS A 183 6.89 -8.35 -10.47
CA CYS A 183 8.33 -8.27 -10.68
C CYS A 183 9.11 -9.42 -10.01
N MET A 184 8.46 -10.45 -9.47
CA MET A 184 9.13 -11.49 -8.69
C MET A 184 10.25 -12.19 -9.47
N SER A 185 10.07 -12.39 -10.78
CA SER A 185 11.10 -12.96 -11.66
C SER A 185 12.38 -12.11 -11.73
N LEU A 186 12.31 -10.80 -11.47
CA LEU A 186 13.49 -9.93 -11.43
C LEU A 186 14.35 -10.22 -10.20
N ALA A 187 13.72 -10.50 -9.06
CA ALA A 187 14.42 -10.84 -7.82
C ALA A 187 14.93 -12.29 -7.79
N ALA A 188 14.16 -13.22 -8.35
CA ALA A 188 14.53 -14.63 -8.41
C ALA A 188 15.71 -14.90 -9.36
N ALA A 189 15.86 -14.09 -10.42
CA ALA A 189 16.93 -14.27 -11.39
C ALA A 189 18.30 -13.86 -10.84
N SER A 190 19.30 -14.73 -11.00
CA SER A 190 20.70 -14.49 -10.54
C SER A 190 21.40 -13.29 -11.24
N ARG A 191 20.91 -12.93 -12.44
CA ARG A 191 21.47 -11.82 -13.25
C ARG A 191 21.19 -10.41 -12.69
N ASN A 192 20.15 -10.24 -11.88
CA ASN A 192 19.80 -8.96 -11.27
C ASN A 192 20.38 -8.90 -9.86
N ARG A 193 21.55 -8.25 -9.71
CA ARG A 193 22.30 -8.23 -8.45
C ARG A 193 21.86 -7.17 -7.46
N ASN A 194 20.94 -6.28 -7.83
CA ASN A 194 20.53 -5.14 -7.01
C ASN A 194 19.02 -4.97 -6.84
N VAL A 195 18.22 -5.96 -7.25
CA VAL A 195 16.75 -5.89 -7.14
C VAL A 195 16.26 -6.81 -6.02
N ILE A 196 15.52 -6.23 -5.09
CA ILE A 196 14.72 -6.93 -4.07
C ILE A 196 13.25 -6.69 -4.38
N VAL A 197 12.43 -7.75 -4.42
CA VAL A 197 10.97 -7.63 -4.51
C VAL A 197 10.37 -7.93 -3.14
N MET A 198 9.59 -7.00 -2.61
CA MET A 198 8.99 -7.07 -1.28
C MET A 198 7.47 -7.23 -1.39
N ARG A 199 6.87 -8.08 -0.57
CA ARG A 199 5.43 -8.32 -0.46
C ARG A 199 4.95 -8.32 0.99
N THR A 200 3.63 -8.27 1.18
CA THR A 200 3.01 -8.24 2.50
C THR A 200 1.80 -9.16 2.56
N PHE A 201 1.57 -9.75 3.73
CA PHE A 201 0.34 -10.48 4.04
C PHE A 201 -0.82 -9.54 4.43
N SER A 202 -0.55 -8.24 4.58
CA SER A 202 -1.54 -7.25 5.07
C SER A 202 -2.68 -6.96 4.10
N LYS A 203 -2.51 -7.22 2.78
CA LYS A 203 -3.46 -6.80 1.74
C LYS A 203 -4.24 -7.99 1.18
N SER A 204 -3.70 -8.72 0.23
CA SER A 204 -4.41 -9.81 -0.45
C SER A 204 -4.74 -10.99 0.48
N TYR A 205 -3.90 -11.27 1.47
CA TYR A 205 -4.10 -12.36 2.44
C TYR A 205 -5.00 -12.00 3.63
N SER A 206 -5.47 -10.74 3.75
CA SER A 206 -6.35 -10.28 4.85
C SER A 206 -5.73 -10.39 6.25
N LEU A 207 -4.42 -10.33 6.37
CA LEU A 207 -3.67 -10.51 7.60
C LEU A 207 -2.94 -9.24 8.08
N ALA A 208 -3.56 -8.07 7.85
CA ALA A 208 -2.97 -6.79 8.24
C ALA A 208 -2.64 -6.71 9.75
N GLY A 209 -3.48 -7.30 10.59
CA GLY A 209 -3.28 -7.37 12.04
C GLY A 209 -2.17 -8.32 12.48
N LEU A 210 -1.74 -9.26 11.63
CA LEU A 210 -0.72 -10.25 11.96
C LEU A 210 0.72 -9.73 11.78
N ARG A 211 0.90 -8.65 11.02
CA ARG A 211 2.19 -8.01 10.78
C ARG A 211 3.24 -8.93 10.17
N VAL A 212 2.97 -9.54 9.02
CA VAL A 212 3.95 -10.34 8.27
C VAL A 212 4.16 -9.77 6.88
N GLY A 213 5.42 -9.68 6.47
CA GLY A 213 5.86 -9.37 5.11
C GLY A 213 7.07 -10.22 4.74
N TYR A 214 7.41 -10.23 3.48
CA TYR A 214 8.61 -10.90 3.00
C TYR A 214 9.22 -10.18 1.81
N CYS A 215 10.50 -10.47 1.57
CA CYS A 215 11.12 -10.08 0.31
C CYS A 215 11.99 -11.21 -0.25
N VAL A 216 12.16 -11.16 -1.57
CA VAL A 216 13.04 -12.05 -2.33
C VAL A 216 14.10 -11.19 -3.02
N GLY A 217 15.35 -11.64 -3.01
CA GLY A 217 16.44 -10.89 -3.62
C GLY A 217 17.74 -11.66 -3.75
N PRO A 218 18.84 -10.98 -4.16
CA PRO A 218 20.18 -11.55 -4.15
C PRO A 218 20.60 -12.00 -2.77
N LYS A 219 21.31 -13.13 -2.69
CA LYS A 219 21.76 -13.74 -1.42
C LYS A 219 22.49 -12.75 -0.52
N ASP A 220 23.39 -11.97 -1.09
CA ASP A 220 24.24 -11.02 -0.34
C ASP A 220 23.38 -9.93 0.32
N LEU A 221 22.38 -9.40 -0.41
CA LEU A 221 21.46 -8.38 0.11
C LEU A 221 20.53 -8.96 1.16
N ILE A 222 20.03 -10.17 0.96
CA ILE A 222 19.21 -10.87 1.95
C ILE A 222 20.00 -11.19 3.21
N ALA A 223 21.24 -11.68 3.07
CA ALA A 223 22.13 -11.92 4.22
C ALA A 223 22.41 -10.63 5.01
N ALA A 224 22.54 -9.48 4.34
CA ALA A 224 22.73 -8.19 5.00
C ALA A 224 21.49 -7.78 5.83
N LEU A 225 20.28 -8.01 5.34
CA LEU A 225 19.04 -7.80 6.12
C LEU A 225 18.98 -8.70 7.36
N TYR A 226 19.36 -10.00 7.23
CA TYR A 226 19.43 -10.93 8.36
C TYR A 226 20.41 -10.51 9.45
N LYS A 227 21.53 -9.86 9.09
CA LYS A 227 22.51 -9.33 10.07
C LYS A 227 21.96 -8.15 10.89
N ALA A 228 21.02 -7.39 10.33
CA ALA A 228 20.54 -6.14 10.92
C ALA A 228 19.18 -6.24 11.61
N LYS A 229 18.44 -7.37 11.45
CA LYS A 229 17.13 -7.57 12.06
C LYS A 229 17.23 -7.89 13.56
N ASP A 230 16.14 -7.72 14.27
CA ASP A 230 15.98 -8.22 15.63
C ASP A 230 16.02 -9.76 15.63
N SER A 231 16.57 -10.35 16.70
CA SER A 231 16.84 -11.81 16.75
C SER A 231 15.60 -12.66 16.45
N TYR A 232 14.43 -12.27 16.94
CA TYR A 232 13.16 -12.98 16.81
C TYR A 232 12.06 -11.99 16.37
N ASN A 233 12.22 -11.44 15.18
CA ASN A 233 11.39 -10.33 14.69
C ASN A 233 9.93 -10.70 14.33
N VAL A 234 9.63 -11.98 14.11
CA VAL A 234 8.26 -12.46 13.81
C VAL A 234 7.87 -13.54 14.84
N ASP A 235 6.75 -13.35 15.50
CA ASP A 235 6.27 -14.26 16.54
C ASP A 235 5.80 -15.62 16.00
N ALA A 236 5.68 -16.62 16.89
CA ALA A 236 5.36 -18.01 16.53
C ALA A 236 3.96 -18.14 15.89
N VAL A 237 2.97 -17.38 16.36
CA VAL A 237 1.60 -17.42 15.85
C VAL A 237 1.56 -16.81 14.45
N ALA A 238 2.24 -15.69 14.25
CA ALA A 238 2.35 -15.04 12.95
C ALA A 238 3.02 -15.93 11.91
N GLN A 239 4.11 -16.63 12.27
CA GLN A 239 4.76 -17.60 11.38
C GLN A 239 3.83 -18.73 10.95
N ALA A 240 3.12 -19.35 11.91
CA ALA A 240 2.23 -20.47 11.64
C ALA A 240 1.03 -20.07 10.76
N VAL A 241 0.37 -18.96 11.07
CA VAL A 241 -0.79 -18.46 10.34
C VAL A 241 -0.41 -17.98 8.94
N ALA A 242 0.72 -17.26 8.80
CA ALA A 242 1.19 -16.81 7.49
C ALA A 242 1.54 -17.97 6.56
N LEU A 243 2.17 -19.02 7.06
CA LEU A 243 2.50 -20.22 6.30
C LEU A 243 1.24 -20.90 5.73
N VAL A 244 0.21 -21.08 6.55
CA VAL A 244 -1.04 -21.72 6.13
C VAL A 244 -1.81 -20.84 5.15
N ALA A 245 -1.87 -19.53 5.38
CA ALA A 245 -2.47 -18.58 4.45
C ALA A 245 -1.75 -18.59 3.08
N PHE A 246 -0.42 -18.61 3.08
CA PHE A 246 0.39 -18.66 1.86
C PHE A 246 0.14 -19.91 1.03
N ARG A 247 0.00 -21.05 1.70
CA ARG A 247 -0.28 -22.33 1.03
C ARG A 247 -1.70 -22.49 0.52
N ASP A 248 -2.65 -21.66 0.97
CA ASP A 248 -4.04 -21.71 0.51
C ASP A 248 -4.28 -20.84 -0.72
N CYS A 249 -3.55 -21.15 -1.79
CA CYS A 249 -3.58 -20.39 -3.05
C CYS A 249 -4.99 -20.32 -3.67
N ALA A 250 -5.82 -21.36 -3.50
CA ALA A 250 -7.17 -21.39 -4.04
C ALA A 250 -8.08 -20.34 -3.38
N TYR A 251 -8.06 -20.25 -2.04
CA TYR A 251 -8.83 -19.22 -1.31
C TYR A 251 -8.31 -17.82 -1.61
N HIS A 252 -6.98 -17.63 -1.58
CA HIS A 252 -6.33 -16.37 -1.91
C HIS A 252 -6.73 -15.88 -3.31
N GLY A 253 -6.59 -16.72 -4.33
CA GLY A 253 -6.98 -16.38 -5.71
C GLY A 253 -8.46 -16.02 -5.84
N LYS A 254 -9.36 -16.73 -5.13
CA LYS A 254 -10.80 -16.45 -5.12
C LYS A 254 -11.12 -15.06 -4.53
N THR A 255 -10.49 -14.68 -3.43
CA THR A 255 -10.72 -13.36 -2.80
C THR A 255 -10.12 -12.23 -3.62
N VAL A 256 -8.92 -12.42 -4.17
CA VAL A 256 -8.28 -11.48 -5.09
C VAL A 256 -9.16 -11.22 -6.32
N ALA A 257 -9.68 -12.27 -6.96
CA ALA A 257 -10.56 -12.14 -8.13
C ALA A 257 -11.83 -11.33 -7.82
N LYS A 258 -12.43 -11.51 -6.63
CA LYS A 258 -13.58 -10.71 -6.20
C LYS A 258 -13.22 -9.23 -6.09
N VAL A 259 -12.12 -8.88 -5.43
CA VAL A 259 -11.67 -7.49 -5.29
C VAL A 259 -11.41 -6.86 -6.66
N VAL A 260 -10.74 -7.57 -7.56
CA VAL A 260 -10.46 -7.08 -8.93
C VAL A 260 -11.75 -6.86 -9.72
N LYS A 261 -12.73 -7.78 -9.61
CA LYS A 261 -14.05 -7.62 -10.25
C LYS A 261 -14.76 -6.38 -9.74
N THR A 262 -14.85 -6.22 -8.41
CA THR A 262 -15.50 -5.07 -7.77
C THR A 262 -14.77 -3.77 -8.11
N ARG A 263 -13.42 -3.76 -8.15
CA ARG A 263 -12.62 -2.60 -8.60
C ARG A 263 -13.01 -2.13 -9.99
N LYS A 264 -13.08 -3.06 -10.96
CA LYS A 264 -13.45 -2.74 -12.34
C LYS A 264 -14.85 -2.14 -12.43
N ALA A 265 -15.85 -2.76 -11.80
CA ALA A 265 -17.22 -2.28 -11.78
C ALA A 265 -17.35 -0.90 -11.10
N PHE A 266 -16.67 -0.71 -9.96
CA PHE A 266 -16.67 0.55 -9.24
C PHE A 266 -16.02 1.68 -10.03
N SER A 267 -14.86 1.44 -10.65
CA SER A 267 -14.18 2.42 -11.51
C SER A 267 -15.09 2.88 -12.65
N GLN A 268 -15.76 1.95 -13.34
CA GLN A 268 -16.72 2.28 -14.39
C GLN A 268 -17.90 3.10 -13.87
N SER A 269 -18.40 2.76 -12.67
CA SER A 269 -19.49 3.48 -12.02
C SER A 269 -19.11 4.92 -11.65
N LEU A 270 -17.87 5.15 -11.23
CA LEU A 270 -17.33 6.50 -10.97
C LEU A 270 -17.20 7.30 -12.27
N VAL A 271 -16.64 6.70 -13.33
CA VAL A 271 -16.49 7.36 -14.65
C VAL A 271 -17.84 7.79 -15.20
N LYS A 272 -18.86 6.92 -15.14
CA LYS A 272 -20.24 7.27 -15.54
C LYS A 272 -20.83 8.44 -14.76
N ARG A 273 -20.34 8.70 -13.55
CA ARG A 273 -20.70 9.84 -12.70
C ARG A 273 -19.81 11.08 -12.89
N GLY A 274 -18.98 11.08 -13.94
CA GLY A 274 -18.10 12.19 -14.28
C GLY A 274 -16.84 12.35 -13.40
N TRP A 275 -16.47 11.28 -12.68
CA TRP A 275 -15.19 11.25 -11.97
C TRP A 275 -14.04 10.96 -12.95
N ASP A 276 -12.90 11.60 -12.72
CA ASP A 276 -11.64 11.24 -13.37
C ASP A 276 -10.92 10.19 -12.50
N VAL A 277 -10.84 8.96 -13.00
CA VAL A 277 -10.30 7.80 -12.28
C VAL A 277 -9.01 7.36 -12.96
N ILE A 278 -7.91 7.39 -12.21
CA ILE A 278 -6.64 6.82 -12.69
C ILE A 278 -6.81 5.29 -12.80
N PRO A 279 -6.43 4.66 -13.93
CA PRO A 279 -6.43 3.21 -14.04
C PRO A 279 -5.63 2.57 -12.91
N SER A 280 -6.26 1.66 -12.18
CA SER A 280 -5.65 1.06 -10.99
C SER A 280 -5.48 -0.45 -11.14
N GLU A 281 -4.31 -0.93 -10.74
CA GLU A 281 -3.98 -2.35 -10.60
C GLU A 281 -3.80 -2.75 -9.12
N SER A 282 -4.36 -1.94 -8.17
CA SER A 282 -4.33 -2.17 -6.73
C SER A 282 -5.70 -2.59 -6.17
N ASN A 283 -5.82 -2.73 -4.84
CA ASN A 283 -7.11 -2.91 -4.17
C ASN A 283 -7.77 -1.57 -3.79
N PHE A 284 -7.49 -0.50 -4.49
CA PHE A 284 -8.08 0.83 -4.34
C PHE A 284 -8.15 1.54 -5.70
N VAL A 285 -8.88 2.64 -5.75
CA VAL A 285 -8.85 3.60 -6.85
C VAL A 285 -8.43 4.96 -6.33
N PHE A 286 -7.83 5.78 -7.22
CA PHE A 286 -7.46 7.16 -6.94
C PHE A 286 -8.22 8.07 -7.91
N ALA A 287 -9.26 8.73 -7.40
CA ALA A 287 -10.27 9.36 -8.21
C ALA A 287 -10.50 10.83 -7.85
N LYS A 288 -10.60 11.67 -8.87
CA LYS A 288 -10.93 13.09 -8.75
C LYS A 288 -12.45 13.27 -8.91
N PRO A 289 -13.09 13.99 -7.98
CA PRO A 289 -14.52 14.30 -8.10
C PRO A 289 -14.83 15.09 -9.36
N PRO A 290 -16.10 15.07 -9.82
CA PRO A 290 -16.55 15.86 -10.97
C PRO A 290 -16.25 17.36 -10.79
N ALA A 291 -16.16 18.08 -11.92
CA ALA A 291 -15.88 19.52 -11.97
C ALA A 291 -16.73 20.31 -10.96
N LYS A 292 -16.10 21.27 -10.24
CA LYS A 292 -16.68 22.12 -9.18
C LYS A 292 -16.79 21.45 -7.79
N ALA A 293 -16.46 20.18 -7.60
CA ALA A 293 -16.38 19.56 -6.28
C ALA A 293 -14.90 19.42 -5.85
N LYS A 294 -14.59 19.92 -4.63
CA LYS A 294 -13.25 19.74 -4.05
C LYS A 294 -13.19 18.36 -3.37
N ALA A 295 -12.11 17.61 -3.58
CA ALA A 295 -11.92 16.31 -2.95
C ALA A 295 -12.00 16.38 -1.41
N LYS A 296 -11.45 17.44 -0.79
CA LYS A 296 -11.54 17.69 0.65
C LYS A 296 -12.99 17.78 1.15
N ASP A 297 -13.88 18.42 0.39
CA ASP A 297 -15.29 18.58 0.78
C ASP A 297 -16.08 17.28 0.62
N VAL A 298 -15.75 16.48 -0.40
CA VAL A 298 -16.34 15.13 -0.57
C VAL A 298 -15.84 14.19 0.53
N PHE A 299 -14.56 14.25 0.89
CA PHE A 299 -14.01 13.51 2.02
C PHE A 299 -14.75 13.83 3.32
N ALA A 300 -14.93 15.11 3.66
CA ALA A 300 -15.63 15.54 4.87
C ALA A 300 -17.09 15.07 4.88
N TYR A 301 -17.77 15.17 3.74
CA TYR A 301 -19.15 14.72 3.58
C TYR A 301 -19.31 13.21 3.81
N LEU A 302 -18.43 12.38 3.21
CA LEU A 302 -18.44 10.93 3.39
C LEU A 302 -18.16 10.56 4.84
N LYS A 303 -17.15 11.20 5.47
CA LYS A 303 -16.83 10.99 6.87
C LYS A 303 -18.02 11.29 7.79
N GLY A 304 -18.79 12.37 7.54
CA GLY A 304 -20.03 12.70 8.26
C GLY A 304 -21.15 11.66 8.11
N ARG A 305 -21.02 10.72 7.16
CA ARG A 305 -21.93 9.58 6.95
C ARG A 305 -21.32 8.24 7.37
N ASN A 306 -20.29 8.25 8.19
CA ASN A 306 -19.54 7.06 8.63
C ASN A 306 -18.94 6.25 7.47
N ILE A 307 -18.61 6.90 6.34
CA ILE A 307 -17.91 6.30 5.20
C ILE A 307 -16.49 6.88 5.17
N PHE A 308 -15.50 6.06 5.49
CA PHE A 308 -14.12 6.47 5.62
C PHE A 308 -13.32 6.15 4.36
N VAL A 309 -12.92 7.17 3.62
CA VAL A 309 -11.97 7.10 2.50
C VAL A 309 -10.68 7.80 2.88
N ARG A 310 -9.65 7.83 2.03
CA ARG A 310 -8.40 8.52 2.31
C ARG A 310 -8.25 9.77 1.46
N TYR A 311 -7.91 10.88 2.10
CA TYR A 311 -7.53 12.14 1.49
C TYR A 311 -6.08 12.47 1.84
N PHE A 312 -5.30 12.88 0.83
CA PHE A 312 -3.92 13.31 1.00
C PHE A 312 -3.82 14.78 0.58
N PRO A 313 -3.64 15.71 1.52
CA PRO A 313 -3.41 17.12 1.17
C PRO A 313 -2.07 17.26 0.44
N GLY A 314 -2.01 18.14 -0.56
CA GLY A 314 -0.79 18.42 -1.30
C GLY A 314 -1.03 18.71 -2.78
N ARG A 315 -0.01 19.25 -3.44
CA ARG A 315 -0.10 19.67 -4.85
C ARG A 315 -0.37 18.51 -5.81
N LEU A 316 0.20 17.33 -5.55
CA LEU A 316 0.10 16.16 -6.45
C LEU A 316 -1.08 15.24 -6.11
N THR A 317 -1.73 15.41 -4.97
CA THR A 317 -2.72 14.45 -4.45
C THR A 317 -4.01 15.07 -3.94
N GLY A 318 -4.00 16.38 -3.68
CA GLY A 318 -5.08 17.08 -2.97
C GLY A 318 -6.38 17.28 -3.78
N ASP A 319 -6.38 16.97 -5.06
CA ASP A 319 -7.57 17.02 -5.92
C ASP A 319 -8.30 15.66 -6.04
N ARG A 320 -7.78 14.60 -5.41
CA ARG A 320 -8.28 13.22 -5.51
C ARG A 320 -8.54 12.58 -4.15
N LEU A 321 -9.31 11.51 -4.18
CA LEU A 321 -9.54 10.61 -3.04
C LEU A 321 -9.00 9.22 -3.38
N ARG A 322 -8.31 8.58 -2.44
CA ARG A 322 -8.01 7.15 -2.52
C ARG A 322 -9.13 6.39 -1.82
N ILE A 323 -9.77 5.51 -2.55
CA ILE A 323 -10.93 4.73 -2.10
C ILE A 323 -10.55 3.26 -2.18
N THR A 324 -10.45 2.60 -1.03
CA THR A 324 -10.23 1.15 -0.94
C THR A 324 -11.43 0.42 -1.51
N ILE A 325 -11.20 -0.69 -2.19
CA ILE A 325 -12.28 -1.55 -2.69
C ILE A 325 -12.81 -2.40 -1.54
N GLY A 326 -14.06 -2.18 -1.20
CA GLY A 326 -14.83 -2.94 -0.23
C GLY A 326 -15.58 -4.13 -0.85
N THR A 327 -16.52 -4.71 -0.09
CA THR A 327 -17.54 -5.63 -0.66
C THR A 327 -18.48 -4.88 -1.60
N ASP A 328 -19.19 -5.62 -2.47
CA ASP A 328 -20.14 -5.00 -3.39
C ASP A 328 -21.16 -4.10 -2.66
N GLY A 329 -21.73 -4.56 -1.53
CA GLY A 329 -22.65 -3.75 -0.71
C GLY A 329 -22.00 -2.50 -0.09
N GLN A 330 -20.73 -2.56 0.32
CA GLN A 330 -20.01 -1.38 0.80
C GLN A 330 -19.78 -0.36 -0.33
N MET A 331 -19.49 -0.83 -1.53
CA MET A 331 -19.33 0.05 -2.70
C MET A 331 -20.67 0.66 -3.15
N GLU A 332 -21.77 -0.08 -3.08
CA GLU A 332 -23.12 0.43 -3.32
C GLU A 332 -23.50 1.52 -2.32
N THR A 333 -23.24 1.31 -1.03
CA THR A 333 -23.45 2.31 0.03
C THR A 333 -22.68 3.60 -0.26
N LEU A 334 -21.41 3.48 -0.65
CA LEU A 334 -20.59 4.63 -1.04
C LEU A 334 -21.17 5.34 -2.28
N LEU A 335 -21.56 4.60 -3.32
CA LEU A 335 -22.12 5.18 -4.55
C LEU A 335 -23.43 5.90 -4.27
N ALA A 336 -24.31 5.35 -3.43
CA ALA A 336 -25.57 5.99 -3.02
C ALA A 336 -25.30 7.31 -2.28
N ALA A 337 -24.31 7.34 -1.36
CA ALA A 337 -23.93 8.56 -0.68
C ALA A 337 -23.34 9.62 -1.64
N LEU A 338 -22.58 9.22 -2.64
CA LEU A 338 -22.07 10.12 -3.67
C LEU A 338 -23.20 10.67 -4.54
N ASP A 339 -24.16 9.83 -4.96
CA ASP A 339 -25.33 10.26 -5.74
C ASP A 339 -26.16 11.29 -4.97
N ASP A 340 -26.41 11.08 -3.68
CA ASP A 340 -27.11 12.03 -2.81
C ASP A 340 -26.36 13.38 -2.72
N ARG A 341 -25.04 13.35 -2.53
CA ARG A 341 -24.20 14.55 -2.49
C ARG A 341 -24.27 15.39 -3.76
N PHE A 342 -24.39 14.76 -4.91
CA PHE A 342 -24.38 15.46 -6.20
C PHE A 342 -25.77 15.83 -6.71
N ARG A 343 -26.82 15.03 -6.44
CA ARG A 343 -28.23 15.38 -6.74
C ARG A 343 -28.72 16.59 -5.94
N GLY A 344 -28.34 16.71 -4.67
CA GLY A 344 -28.71 17.85 -3.81
C GLY A 344 -28.27 19.22 -4.37
N LYS A 345 -27.17 19.27 -5.13
CA LYS A 345 -26.69 20.52 -5.75
C LYS A 345 -27.46 20.94 -7.00
N GLU A 346 -28.10 20.03 -7.71
CA GLU A 346 -28.96 20.37 -8.85
C GLU A 346 -30.29 21.01 -8.43
N LYS A 347 -30.89 20.55 -7.33
CA LYS A 347 -32.13 21.14 -6.79
C LYS A 347 -31.89 22.58 -6.34
N THR A 348 -30.80 22.89 -5.63
CA THR A 348 -30.47 24.23 -5.17
C THR A 348 -30.14 25.21 -6.31
N ARG A 349 -29.68 24.73 -7.46
CA ARG A 349 -29.42 25.55 -8.65
C ARG A 349 -30.67 25.91 -9.43
N LYS A 350 -31.68 25.01 -9.48
CA LYS A 350 -32.96 25.30 -10.15
C LYS A 350 -33.77 26.34 -9.38
N THR A 351 -33.74 26.29 -8.04
CA THR A 351 -34.45 27.27 -7.21
C THR A 351 -33.81 28.67 -7.20
N ASN A 352 -32.52 28.82 -7.42
CA ASN A 352 -31.86 30.14 -7.52
C ASN A 352 -31.94 30.78 -8.92
N LYS A 353 -32.32 30.04 -9.96
CA LYS A 353 -32.56 30.59 -11.31
C LYS A 353 -34.01 31.14 -11.51
N THR A 354 -34.90 30.90 -10.57
CA THR A 354 -36.32 31.28 -10.65
C THR A 354 -36.72 32.49 -9.76
N LYS A 355 -35.76 33.22 -9.20
CA LYS A 355 -36.10 34.51 -8.55
C LYS A 355 -36.24 35.57 -9.63
N PRO A 356 -37.47 36.15 -9.81
CA PRO A 356 -37.66 37.23 -10.77
C PRO A 356 -36.86 38.47 -10.34
N GLN A 357 -36.18 39.10 -11.30
CA GLN A 357 -35.59 40.43 -11.13
C GLN A 357 -36.75 41.39 -10.82
N LYS A 358 -36.73 41.98 -9.64
CA LYS A 358 -37.57 43.14 -9.33
C LYS A 358 -37.15 44.31 -10.24
N GLN A 359 -38.04 44.73 -11.14
CA GLN A 359 -37.93 45.98 -11.89
C GLN A 359 -37.86 47.16 -10.92
N PRO A 360 -37.01 48.16 -11.14
CA PRO A 360 -37.03 49.40 -10.36
C PRO A 360 -38.28 50.21 -10.69
N PRO A 361 -38.82 51.00 -9.74
CA PRO A 361 -40.00 51.83 -9.97
C PRO A 361 -39.65 52.97 -10.93
N ILE A 362 -40.53 53.15 -11.92
CA ILE A 362 -40.53 54.30 -12.86
C ILE A 362 -40.95 55.51 -12.05
N LYS A 363 -40.17 56.59 -12.10
CA LYS A 363 -40.57 57.93 -11.69
C LYS A 363 -41.09 58.69 -12.89
#